data_008e5ca76ec6dd5fa7d23b5a95e55f9e
#
_entry.id   008e5ca76ec6dd5fa7d23b5a95e55f9e
#
_cell.length_a   1.000
_cell.length_b   1.000
_cell.length_c   1.000
_cell.angle_alpha   90.00
_cell.angle_beta   90.00
_cell.angle_gamma   90.00
#
_symmetry.space_group_name_H-M   'P 1'
#
loop_
_entity.id
_entity.type
_entity.pdbx_description
1 polymer ?
#
loop_
_entity_poly.entity_id
_entity_poly.type
_entity_poly.pdbx_seq_one_letter_code
_entity_poly.pdbx_strand_id
1 'polypeptide(L)'
;HYWDDYIYIEIIDPVTGVPVPDGEVGEIVITTLVKEGAPLLRFRTRDLSRIIPEKCSCGSAFPRLDTIQGRSDDMFKVRGVNMFPRQVEELLGTVEGALSEYQIVISRGEGGRDRMVLTAEAEDGVDFAQTGGVIRELFKSRIGMTPEVEVVPHGTLARSMKKTKRVIDQRYD
;
A
#
# COMPACT_ATOMS: atom_id res chain seq x y z
N HIS A 1 11.63 -17.06 5.45
CA HIS A 1 12.98 -17.39 4.97
C HIS A 1 12.98 -17.63 3.47
N TYR A 2 14.06 -17.31 2.81
CA TYR A 2 14.26 -17.66 1.40
C TYR A 2 15.62 -18.34 1.22
N TRP A 3 15.75 -19.14 0.15
CA TRP A 3 16.97 -19.85 -0.17
C TRP A 3 17.86 -18.95 -1.02
N ASP A 4 18.92 -18.43 -0.44
CA ASP A 4 19.87 -17.50 -1.08
C ASP A 4 20.83 -18.17 -2.07
N ASP A 5 20.90 -19.50 -2.05
CA ASP A 5 21.54 -20.32 -3.08
C ASP A 5 20.65 -20.58 -4.32
N TYR A 6 19.34 -20.30 -4.21
CA TYR A 6 18.37 -20.46 -5.29
C TYR A 6 17.95 -19.11 -5.91
N ILE A 7 17.78 -18.08 -5.07
CA ILE A 7 17.33 -16.74 -5.45
C ILE A 7 18.21 -15.72 -4.76
N TYR A 8 18.79 -14.81 -5.53
CA TYR A 8 19.42 -13.60 -4.99
C TYR A 8 18.38 -12.47 -4.92
N ILE A 9 18.19 -11.90 -3.75
CA ILE A 9 17.23 -10.81 -3.49
C ILE A 9 18.01 -9.53 -3.14
N GLU A 10 17.69 -8.47 -3.86
CA GLU A 10 18.11 -7.10 -3.54
C GLU A 10 16.87 -6.31 -3.11
N ILE A 11 17.06 -5.39 -2.17
CA ILE A 11 16.05 -4.37 -1.84
C ILE A 11 16.59 -3.04 -2.33
N ILE A 12 15.83 -2.38 -3.21
CA ILE A 12 16.25 -1.13 -3.83
C ILE A 12 15.27 0.01 -3.55
N ASP A 13 15.76 1.23 -3.55
CA ASP A 13 14.89 2.41 -3.64
C ASP A 13 14.15 2.40 -4.99
N PRO A 14 12.81 2.45 -5.01
CA PRO A 14 12.03 2.29 -6.24
C PRO A 14 12.23 3.43 -7.25
N VAL A 15 12.71 4.60 -6.81
CA VAL A 15 12.91 5.79 -7.65
C VAL A 15 14.33 5.81 -8.23
N THR A 16 15.33 5.66 -7.37
CA THR A 16 16.75 5.75 -7.78
C THR A 16 17.30 4.44 -8.31
N GLY A 17 16.70 3.29 -7.95
CA GLY A 17 17.18 1.95 -8.28
C GLY A 17 18.44 1.53 -7.52
N VAL A 18 18.86 2.31 -6.53
CA VAL A 18 20.04 2.04 -5.69
C VAL A 18 19.65 1.09 -4.55
N PRO A 19 20.47 0.06 -4.22
CA PRO A 19 20.23 -0.77 -3.05
C PRO A 19 20.14 0.03 -1.76
N VAL A 20 19.19 -0.35 -0.89
CA VAL A 20 19.05 0.23 0.45
C VAL A 20 19.69 -0.68 1.50
N PRO A 21 20.08 -0.17 2.67
CA PRO A 21 20.60 -0.97 3.77
C PRO A 21 19.59 -2.01 4.27
N ASP A 22 20.09 -3.12 4.82
CA ASP A 22 19.26 -4.14 5.48
C ASP A 22 18.43 -3.50 6.60
N GLY A 23 17.17 -3.89 6.67
CA GLY A 23 16.19 -3.32 7.60
C GLY A 23 15.40 -2.13 7.04
N GLU A 24 15.87 -1.50 5.97
CA GLU A 24 15.11 -0.46 5.27
C GLU A 24 14.16 -1.04 4.23
N VAL A 25 12.99 -0.40 4.09
CA VAL A 25 11.96 -0.82 3.14
C VAL A 25 12.30 -0.31 1.75
N GLY A 26 12.24 -1.21 0.77
CA GLY A 26 12.40 -0.88 -0.64
C GLY A 26 11.71 -1.91 -1.55
N GLU A 27 11.91 -1.76 -2.84
CA GLU A 27 11.35 -2.67 -3.86
C GLU A 27 12.21 -3.95 -3.94
N ILE A 28 11.52 -5.09 -3.94
CA ILE A 28 12.16 -6.41 -4.11
C ILE A 28 12.60 -6.56 -5.55
N VAL A 29 13.88 -6.89 -5.74
CA VAL A 29 14.47 -7.26 -7.02
C VAL A 29 15.00 -8.69 -6.92
N ILE A 30 14.66 -9.53 -7.89
CA ILE A 30 14.96 -10.94 -7.88
C ILE A 30 15.89 -11.29 -9.04
N THR A 31 16.98 -12.02 -8.73
CA THR A 31 17.81 -12.76 -9.69
C THR A 31 17.74 -14.23 -9.36
N THR A 32 17.33 -15.05 -10.33
CA THR A 32 17.31 -16.51 -10.15
C THR A 32 18.67 -17.10 -10.49
N LEU A 33 19.20 -17.97 -9.63
CA LEU A 33 20.55 -18.51 -9.76
C LEU A 33 20.60 -19.86 -10.48
N VAL A 34 19.59 -20.70 -10.28
CA VAL A 34 19.56 -22.09 -10.80
C VAL A 34 18.39 -22.36 -11.75
N LYS A 35 17.53 -21.39 -12.00
CA LYS A 35 16.34 -21.55 -12.83
C LYS A 35 16.71 -21.50 -14.32
N GLU A 36 16.57 -22.61 -15.05
CA GLU A 36 16.86 -22.71 -16.47
C GLU A 36 15.67 -22.20 -17.33
N GLY A 37 14.44 -22.58 -16.95
CA GLY A 37 13.22 -22.12 -17.63
C GLY A 37 12.84 -20.71 -17.19
N ALA A 38 12.83 -19.73 -18.11
CA ALA A 38 12.52 -18.33 -17.86
C ALA A 38 13.33 -17.73 -16.69
N PRO A 39 14.69 -17.67 -16.80
CA PRO A 39 15.52 -17.07 -15.76
C PRO A 39 15.20 -15.57 -15.61
N LEU A 40 15.27 -15.09 -14.38
CA LEU A 40 15.11 -13.67 -14.05
C LEU A 40 16.48 -13.07 -13.70
N LEU A 41 16.80 -11.94 -14.30
CA LEU A 41 17.99 -11.15 -13.99
C LEU A 41 17.57 -9.77 -13.54
N ARG A 42 17.81 -9.43 -12.25
CA ARG A 42 17.40 -8.18 -11.62
C ARG A 42 15.96 -7.79 -11.94
N PHE A 43 15.06 -8.77 -11.84
CA PHE A 43 13.64 -8.56 -12.11
C PHE A 43 13.01 -7.76 -10.97
N ARG A 44 12.49 -6.58 -11.30
CA ARG A 44 11.77 -5.71 -10.38
C ARG A 44 10.35 -6.23 -10.18
N THR A 45 10.05 -6.72 -8.96
CA THR A 45 8.71 -7.29 -8.66
C THR A 45 7.64 -6.23 -8.46
N ARG A 46 8.05 -5.00 -8.16
CA ARG A 46 7.22 -3.89 -7.71
C ARG A 46 6.68 -4.06 -6.29
N ASP A 47 6.92 -5.18 -5.63
CA ASP A 47 6.51 -5.39 -4.25
C ASP A 47 7.51 -4.74 -3.30
N LEU A 48 7.00 -4.14 -2.22
CA LEU A 48 7.81 -3.47 -1.19
C LEU A 48 7.97 -4.39 0.01
N SER A 49 9.22 -4.56 0.44
CA SER A 49 9.58 -5.28 1.66
C SER A 49 10.97 -4.85 2.15
N ARG A 50 11.52 -5.54 3.13
CA ARG A 50 12.88 -5.36 3.65
C ARG A 50 13.51 -6.70 4.02
N ILE A 51 14.82 -6.77 3.98
CA ILE A 51 15.56 -7.88 4.60
C ILE A 51 15.59 -7.65 6.11
N ILE A 52 15.27 -8.69 6.88
CA ILE A 52 15.31 -8.67 8.34
C ILE A 52 16.73 -9.06 8.77
N PRO A 53 17.54 -8.13 9.34
CA PRO A 53 18.95 -8.39 9.64
C PRO A 53 19.15 -9.28 10.88
N GLU A 54 18.17 -9.34 11.79
CA GLU A 54 18.27 -10.10 13.02
C GLU A 54 18.19 -11.61 12.76
N LYS A 55 18.90 -12.40 13.55
CA LYS A 55 18.82 -13.86 13.51
C LYS A 55 17.42 -14.35 13.88
N CYS A 56 16.95 -15.39 13.21
CA CYS A 56 15.68 -16.02 13.54
C CYS A 56 15.79 -16.92 14.77
N SER A 57 14.80 -16.88 15.64
CA SER A 57 14.69 -17.78 16.81
C SER A 57 14.56 -19.25 16.43
N CYS A 58 14.19 -19.58 15.17
CA CYS A 58 14.14 -20.97 14.70
C CYS A 58 15.51 -21.60 14.42
N GLY A 59 16.61 -20.81 14.52
CA GLY A 59 17.98 -21.26 14.30
C GLY A 59 18.40 -21.41 12.83
N SER A 60 17.53 -21.10 11.87
CA SER A 60 17.87 -21.11 10.44
C SER A 60 18.94 -20.07 10.11
N ALA A 61 19.92 -20.44 9.28
CA ALA A 61 20.91 -19.54 8.73
C ALA A 61 20.42 -18.78 7.48
N PHE A 62 19.31 -19.21 6.89
CA PHE A 62 18.75 -18.55 5.70
C PHE A 62 18.25 -17.14 6.00
N PRO A 63 18.49 -16.19 5.09
CA PRO A 63 17.99 -14.82 5.24
C PRO A 63 16.46 -14.76 5.32
N ARG A 64 15.97 -13.65 5.86
CA ARG A 64 14.52 -13.43 6.01
C ARG A 64 14.10 -12.17 5.26
N LEU A 65 13.00 -12.32 4.54
CA LEU A 65 12.26 -11.21 3.98
C LEU A 65 11.06 -10.92 4.90
N ASP A 66 10.77 -9.66 5.15
CA ASP A 66 9.57 -9.24 5.88
C ASP A 66 8.31 -9.47 5.02
N THR A 67 7.14 -9.30 5.59
CA THR A 67 5.89 -9.34 4.84
C THR A 67 5.88 -8.25 3.76
N ILE A 68 5.22 -8.54 2.62
CA ILE A 68 5.02 -7.54 1.57
C ILE A 68 4.15 -6.41 2.13
N GLN A 69 4.66 -5.17 2.06
CA GLN A 69 4.02 -3.98 2.62
C GLN A 69 3.16 -3.22 1.61
N GLY A 70 3.23 -3.59 0.34
CA GLY A 70 2.50 -2.97 -0.76
C GLY A 70 3.28 -3.07 -2.06
N ARG A 71 2.90 -2.26 -3.05
CA ARG A 71 3.58 -2.20 -4.34
C ARG A 71 4.06 -0.79 -4.63
N SER A 72 5.24 -0.67 -5.25
CA SER A 72 5.83 0.62 -5.61
C SER A 72 5.04 1.34 -6.72
N ASP A 73 4.34 0.58 -7.57
CA ASP A 73 3.50 1.10 -8.66
C ASP A 73 2.06 1.42 -8.24
N ASP A 74 1.65 1.02 -7.04
CA ASP A 74 0.36 1.39 -6.45
C ASP A 74 0.45 2.67 -5.59
N MET A 75 1.66 3.23 -5.43
CA MET A 75 1.86 4.47 -4.66
C MET A 75 1.17 5.64 -5.35
N PHE A 76 0.45 6.42 -4.57
CA PHE A 76 -0.11 7.69 -5.02
C PHE A 76 0.31 8.83 -4.09
N LYS A 77 0.45 10.02 -4.67
CA LYS A 77 0.91 11.20 -3.94
C LYS A 77 -0.17 12.28 -3.92
N VAL A 78 -0.50 12.77 -2.73
CA VAL A 78 -1.46 13.87 -2.54
C VAL A 78 -0.86 14.90 -1.62
N ARG A 79 -0.85 16.17 -2.03
CA ARG A 79 -0.28 17.30 -1.25
C ARG A 79 1.13 17.04 -0.70
N GLY A 80 1.97 16.32 -1.47
CA GLY A 80 3.33 15.97 -1.06
C GLY A 80 3.47 14.71 -0.22
N VAL A 81 2.38 14.12 0.26
CA VAL A 81 2.38 12.88 1.06
C VAL A 81 2.27 11.66 0.15
N ASN A 82 3.22 10.73 0.28
CA ASN A 82 3.18 9.45 -0.41
C ASN A 82 2.30 8.48 0.38
N MET A 83 1.39 7.81 -0.30
CA MET A 83 0.44 6.87 0.29
C MET A 83 0.34 5.59 -0.53
N PHE A 84 0.00 4.49 0.14
CA PHE A 84 -0.27 3.20 -0.47
C PHE A 84 -1.68 2.73 -0.13
N PRO A 85 -2.40 2.07 -1.05
CA PRO A 85 -3.72 1.51 -0.79
C PRO A 85 -3.79 0.65 0.48
N ARG A 86 -2.76 -0.14 0.73
CA ARG A 86 -2.67 -1.00 1.93
C ARG A 86 -2.71 -0.21 3.25
N GLN A 87 -2.07 0.96 3.31
CA GLN A 87 -2.13 1.81 4.52
C GLN A 87 -3.55 2.28 4.81
N VAL A 88 -4.32 2.55 3.75
CA VAL A 88 -5.74 2.90 3.86
C VAL A 88 -6.56 1.71 4.35
N GLU A 89 -6.31 0.52 3.80
CA GLU A 89 -6.97 -0.73 4.23
C GLU A 89 -6.71 -1.04 5.70
N GLU A 90 -5.44 -0.96 6.13
CA GLU A 90 -5.05 -1.17 7.53
C GLU A 90 -5.69 -0.14 8.46
N LEU A 91 -5.79 1.13 8.02
CA LEU A 91 -6.47 2.17 8.78
C LEU A 91 -7.96 1.89 8.92
N LEU A 92 -8.67 1.61 7.83
CA LEU A 92 -10.10 1.31 7.85
C LEU A 92 -10.39 0.07 8.69
N GLY A 93 -9.54 -0.97 8.64
CA GLY A 93 -9.66 -2.18 9.46
C GLY A 93 -9.57 -1.94 10.97
N THR A 94 -9.14 -0.75 11.42
CA THR A 94 -9.13 -0.35 12.85
C THR A 94 -10.37 0.43 13.28
N VAL A 95 -11.26 0.76 12.34
CA VAL A 95 -12.47 1.57 12.61
C VAL A 95 -13.67 0.63 12.74
N GLU A 96 -14.32 0.64 13.90
CA GLU A 96 -15.51 -0.14 14.15
C GLU A 96 -16.64 0.22 13.18
N GLY A 97 -17.23 -0.79 12.54
CA GLY A 97 -18.29 -0.64 11.57
C GLY A 97 -17.85 -0.18 10.17
N ALA A 98 -16.58 0.17 9.96
CA ALA A 98 -16.08 0.42 8.62
C ALA A 98 -15.75 -0.92 7.92
N LEU A 99 -16.05 -0.99 6.62
CA LEU A 99 -15.77 -2.17 5.79
C LEU A 99 -14.48 -1.99 4.98
N SER A 100 -13.99 -3.09 4.42
CA SER A 100 -12.75 -3.10 3.62
C SER A 100 -12.89 -2.45 2.23
N GLU A 101 -14.11 -2.21 1.78
CA GLU A 101 -14.35 -1.59 0.49
C GLU A 101 -14.33 -0.08 0.56
N TYR A 102 -13.48 0.51 -0.26
CA TYR A 102 -13.31 1.94 -0.36
C TYR A 102 -12.88 2.36 -1.76
N GLN A 103 -13.05 3.63 -2.05
CA GLN A 103 -12.55 4.29 -3.26
C GLN A 103 -11.92 5.63 -2.89
N ILE A 104 -10.82 5.97 -3.53
CA ILE A 104 -10.17 7.27 -3.43
C ILE A 104 -10.26 7.95 -4.78
N VAL A 105 -10.76 9.18 -4.79
CA VAL A 105 -10.73 10.06 -5.96
C VAL A 105 -9.81 11.23 -5.65
N ILE A 106 -8.82 11.42 -6.52
CA ILE A 106 -7.89 12.54 -6.44
C ILE A 106 -8.18 13.48 -7.61
N SER A 107 -8.42 14.74 -7.32
CA SER A 107 -8.74 15.77 -8.32
C SER A 107 -8.03 17.08 -7.99
N ARG A 108 -8.12 18.06 -8.91
CA ARG A 108 -7.71 19.44 -8.63
C ARG A 108 -8.89 20.21 -8.02
N GLY A 109 -8.70 20.73 -6.82
CA GLY A 109 -9.64 21.64 -6.19
C GLY A 109 -9.44 23.10 -6.63
N GLU A 110 -10.24 24.00 -6.07
CA GLU A 110 -10.11 25.44 -6.27
C GLU A 110 -8.69 25.92 -5.91
N GLY A 111 -8.10 26.73 -6.79
CA GLY A 111 -6.72 27.21 -6.63
C GLY A 111 -5.65 26.19 -6.96
N GLY A 112 -5.99 25.08 -7.66
CA GLY A 112 -5.02 24.09 -8.16
C GLY A 112 -4.43 23.17 -7.10
N ARG A 113 -4.95 23.18 -5.87
CA ARG A 113 -4.53 22.25 -4.80
C ARG A 113 -5.14 20.88 -5.00
N ASP A 114 -4.39 19.84 -4.65
CA ASP A 114 -4.92 18.47 -4.68
C ASP A 114 -6.09 18.31 -3.69
N ARG A 115 -7.19 17.78 -4.18
CA ARG A 115 -8.35 17.35 -3.40
C ARG A 115 -8.39 15.83 -3.37
N MET A 116 -8.58 15.24 -2.21
CA MET A 116 -8.74 13.80 -2.02
C MET A 116 -10.07 13.53 -1.34
N VAL A 117 -10.89 12.74 -1.98
CA VAL A 117 -12.14 12.22 -1.42
C VAL A 117 -11.96 10.73 -1.20
N LEU A 118 -12.14 10.27 0.03
CA LEU A 118 -12.21 8.88 0.42
C LEU A 118 -13.66 8.50 0.64
N THR A 119 -14.21 7.64 -0.21
CA THR A 119 -15.51 7.02 0.01
C THR A 119 -15.29 5.63 0.59
N ALA A 120 -15.80 5.36 1.79
CA ALA A 120 -15.68 4.08 2.48
C ALA A 120 -17.07 3.48 2.74
N GLU A 121 -17.20 2.17 2.55
CA GLU A 121 -18.43 1.46 2.95
C GLU A 121 -18.41 1.18 4.45
N ALA A 122 -19.59 1.18 5.05
CA ALA A 122 -19.80 0.81 6.44
C ALA A 122 -20.99 -0.13 6.61
N GLU A 123 -21.02 -0.82 7.76
CA GLU A 123 -22.11 -1.71 8.14
C GLU A 123 -23.42 -0.94 8.31
N ASP A 124 -24.55 -1.64 8.13
CA ASP A 124 -25.86 -1.08 8.35
C ASP A 124 -26.06 -0.76 9.84
N GLY A 125 -26.63 0.41 10.10
CA GLY A 125 -26.97 0.84 11.47
C GLY A 125 -25.89 1.60 12.23
N VAL A 126 -24.69 1.79 11.64
CA VAL A 126 -23.67 2.69 12.22
C VAL A 126 -23.98 4.17 11.89
N ASP A 127 -23.52 5.08 12.74
CA ASP A 127 -23.58 6.51 12.46
C ASP A 127 -22.47 6.89 11.45
N PHE A 128 -22.85 7.10 10.18
CA PHE A 128 -21.92 7.42 9.10
C PHE A 128 -21.15 8.73 9.33
N ALA A 129 -21.77 9.71 9.98
CA ALA A 129 -21.11 10.98 10.27
C ALA A 129 -20.01 10.80 11.34
N GLN A 130 -20.31 10.03 12.38
CA GLN A 130 -19.36 9.69 13.43
C GLN A 130 -18.22 8.84 12.86
N THR A 131 -18.53 7.77 12.12
CA THR A 131 -17.53 6.90 11.48
C THR A 131 -16.61 7.69 10.55
N GLY A 132 -17.17 8.57 9.72
CA GLY A 132 -16.40 9.47 8.86
C GLY A 132 -15.49 10.43 9.63
N GLY A 133 -15.93 10.92 10.78
CA GLY A 133 -15.13 11.71 11.70
C GLY A 133 -13.93 10.94 12.24
N VAL A 134 -14.13 9.69 12.69
CA VAL A 134 -13.07 8.81 13.19
C VAL A 134 -12.04 8.52 12.08
N ILE A 135 -12.50 8.16 10.89
CA ILE A 135 -11.61 7.91 9.74
C ILE A 135 -10.75 9.16 9.46
N ARG A 136 -11.35 10.35 9.44
CA ARG A 136 -10.63 11.60 9.17
C ARG A 136 -9.54 11.89 10.21
N GLU A 137 -9.82 11.70 11.49
CA GLU A 137 -8.84 11.90 12.55
C GLU A 137 -7.71 10.87 12.51
N LEU A 138 -8.01 9.62 12.18
CA LEU A 138 -7.00 8.59 11.98
C LEU A 138 -6.08 8.89 10.78
N PHE A 139 -6.63 9.36 9.67
CA PHE A 139 -5.81 9.81 8.53
C PHE A 139 -4.87 10.94 8.93
N LYS A 140 -5.40 11.94 9.66
CA LYS A 140 -4.59 13.06 10.14
C LYS A 140 -3.46 12.60 11.06
N SER A 141 -3.74 11.72 12.00
CA SER A 141 -2.76 11.28 13.01
C SER A 141 -1.72 10.30 12.48
N ARG A 142 -2.13 9.35 11.60
CA ARG A 142 -1.24 8.28 11.11
C ARG A 142 -0.56 8.60 9.78
N ILE A 143 -1.23 9.35 8.91
CA ILE A 143 -0.75 9.64 7.54
C ILE A 143 -0.28 11.09 7.41
N GLY A 144 -0.75 11.98 8.30
CA GLY A 144 -0.36 13.39 8.29
C GLY A 144 -1.13 14.25 7.29
N MET A 145 -2.27 13.75 6.76
CA MET A 145 -3.15 14.51 5.89
C MET A 145 -4.63 14.31 6.27
N THR A 146 -5.46 15.25 5.87
CA THR A 146 -6.90 15.21 6.13
C THR A 146 -7.66 15.12 4.80
N PRO A 147 -8.23 13.95 4.44
CA PRO A 147 -9.10 13.79 3.28
C PRO A 147 -10.50 14.32 3.55
N GLU A 148 -11.26 14.55 2.49
CA GLU A 148 -12.71 14.54 2.58
C GLU A 148 -13.17 13.08 2.69
N VAL A 149 -14.03 12.77 3.66
CA VAL A 149 -14.49 11.40 3.92
C VAL A 149 -16.00 11.33 3.73
N GLU A 150 -16.41 10.41 2.88
CA GLU A 150 -17.80 10.03 2.65
C GLU A 150 -17.99 8.58 3.09
N VAL A 151 -18.93 8.34 4.00
CA VAL A 151 -19.29 6.99 4.42
C VAL A 151 -20.62 6.62 3.79
N VAL A 152 -20.65 5.45 3.15
CA VAL A 152 -21.81 4.98 2.40
C VAL A 152 -22.23 3.57 2.87
N PRO A 153 -23.50 3.18 2.65
CA PRO A 153 -23.97 1.84 2.99
C PRO A 153 -23.19 0.73 2.27
N HIS A 154 -23.13 -0.45 2.87
CA HIS A 154 -22.59 -1.65 2.25
C HIS A 154 -23.20 -1.89 0.87
N GLY A 155 -22.36 -2.24 -0.11
CA GLY A 155 -22.78 -2.55 -1.49
C GLY A 155 -22.99 -1.33 -2.39
N THR A 156 -22.69 -0.10 -1.93
CA THR A 156 -22.78 1.13 -2.73
C THR A 156 -21.66 1.21 -3.78
N LEU A 157 -20.45 0.81 -3.42
CA LEU A 157 -19.30 0.84 -4.33
C LEU A 157 -19.36 -0.32 -5.32
N ALA A 158 -19.04 -0.03 -6.58
CA ALA A 158 -19.06 -1.03 -7.64
C ALA A 158 -18.03 -2.14 -7.36
N ARG A 159 -18.50 -3.38 -7.32
CA ARG A 159 -17.64 -4.56 -7.22
C ARG A 159 -17.07 -4.90 -8.60
N SER A 160 -15.75 -4.94 -8.72
CA SER A 160 -15.11 -5.39 -9.96
C SER A 160 -14.73 -6.87 -9.86
N MET A 161 -15.08 -7.68 -10.87
CA MET A 161 -14.59 -9.06 -11.02
C MET A 161 -13.10 -9.11 -11.39
N LYS A 162 -12.51 -7.99 -11.79
CA LYS A 162 -11.06 -7.77 -12.00
C LYS A 162 -10.53 -6.92 -10.85
N LYS A 163 -9.20 -6.80 -10.73
CA LYS A 163 -8.56 -5.91 -9.72
C LYS A 163 -9.28 -4.57 -9.66
N THR A 164 -9.94 -4.29 -8.54
CA THR A 164 -10.66 -3.03 -8.32
C THR A 164 -9.63 -1.91 -8.25
N LYS A 165 -9.72 -0.95 -9.15
CA LYS A 165 -8.89 0.26 -9.09
C LYS A 165 -9.41 1.13 -7.95
N ARG A 166 -8.80 1.01 -6.78
CA ARG A 166 -9.23 1.72 -5.57
C ARG A 166 -8.88 3.21 -5.58
N VAL A 167 -7.89 3.59 -6.37
CA VAL A 167 -7.43 4.98 -6.51
C VAL A 167 -7.68 5.45 -7.94
N ILE A 168 -8.47 6.50 -8.07
CA ILE A 168 -8.80 7.17 -9.33
C ILE A 168 -8.17 8.55 -9.30
N ASP A 169 -7.14 8.76 -10.11
CA ASP A 169 -6.45 10.04 -10.22
C ASP A 169 -6.95 10.79 -11.45
N GLN A 170 -7.72 11.84 -11.22
CA GLN A 170 -8.34 12.71 -12.23
C GLN A 170 -7.56 14.02 -12.43
N ARG A 171 -6.37 14.15 -11.88
CA ARG A 171 -5.59 15.40 -11.99
C ARG A 171 -5.02 15.65 -13.36
N TYR A 172 -4.96 14.60 -14.18
CA TYR A 172 -4.33 14.59 -15.50
C TYR A 172 -5.33 14.28 -16.65
N ASP A 173 -6.62 14.22 -16.31
CA ASP A 173 -7.71 14.05 -17.28
C ASP A 173 -8.08 15.38 -17.95
#